data_bb32ce3d21e3859d476e0ee86df56ed6
#
_entry.id   bb32ce3d21e3859d476e0ee86df56ed6
#
_cell.length_a   1.000
_cell.length_b   1.000
_cell.length_c   1.000
_cell.angle_alpha   90.00
_cell.angle_beta   90.00
_cell.angle_gamma   90.00
#
_symmetry.space_group_name_H-M   'P 1'
#
loop_
_entity.id
_entity.type
_entity.pdbx_description
1 polymer ?
#
loop_
_entity_poly.entity_id
_entity_poly.type
_entity_poly.pdbx_seq_one_letter_code
_entity_poly.pdbx_strand_id
1 'polypeptide(L)'
;DILKLRLQDIVLDGGRYRLDITEEKTQKKRMFTVPQPIYQYLRVYCIDHDIKTDQIVFPITERTIQKYLAKVTSELGYPNIGTHSFRKFFATEIYVNNNYNIILVQQLLQHSSAAITQRYIGISSKELEDALAGHIDLL
;
A
#
# COMPACT_ATOMS: atom_id res chain seq x y z
N ASP A 1 -7.93 6.72 5.56
CA ASP A 1 -7.61 7.91 4.73
C ASP A 1 -8.12 7.79 3.29
N ILE A 2 -7.93 6.62 2.65
CA ILE A 2 -8.42 6.41 1.26
C ILE A 2 -9.95 6.51 1.15
N LEU A 3 -10.68 6.22 2.21
CA LEU A 3 -12.14 6.29 2.22
C LEU A 3 -12.70 7.72 2.17
N LYS A 4 -11.83 8.73 2.31
CA LYS A 4 -12.17 10.14 2.14
C LYS A 4 -11.71 10.71 0.81
N LEU A 5 -11.10 9.89 -0.03
CA LEU A 5 -10.55 10.30 -1.31
C LEU A 5 -11.64 10.85 -2.23
N ARG A 6 -11.35 11.99 -2.85
CA ARG A 6 -12.10 12.57 -3.95
C ARG A 6 -11.16 12.67 -5.15
N LEU A 7 -11.68 12.53 -6.34
CA LEU A 7 -10.83 12.61 -7.53
C LEU A 7 -10.12 13.96 -7.64
N GLN A 8 -10.76 15.04 -7.22
CA GLN A 8 -10.18 16.39 -7.19
C GLN A 8 -8.99 16.54 -6.24
N ASP A 9 -8.83 15.65 -5.27
CA ASP A 9 -7.70 15.69 -4.34
C ASP A 9 -6.38 15.27 -5.01
N ILE A 10 -6.48 14.60 -6.16
CA ILE A 10 -5.34 14.24 -6.98
C ILE A 10 -5.10 15.37 -7.97
N VAL A 11 -3.99 16.08 -7.80
CA VAL A 11 -3.65 17.25 -8.60
C VAL A 11 -2.48 16.96 -9.54
N LEU A 12 -2.51 17.61 -10.71
CA LEU A 12 -1.39 17.56 -11.65
C LEU A 12 -0.40 18.66 -11.26
N ASP A 13 0.84 18.27 -10.96
CA ASP A 13 1.92 19.15 -10.56
C ASP A 13 3.21 18.76 -11.30
N GLY A 14 3.71 19.65 -12.15
CA GLY A 14 4.93 19.42 -12.91
C GLY A 14 4.90 18.17 -13.80
N GLY A 15 3.77 17.84 -14.39
CA GLY A 15 3.58 16.66 -15.24
C GLY A 15 3.37 15.36 -14.47
N ARG A 16 3.27 15.41 -13.14
CA ARG A 16 3.03 14.26 -12.27
C ARG A 16 1.75 14.47 -11.46
N TYR A 17 1.02 13.39 -11.25
CA TYR A 17 -0.13 13.42 -10.33
C TYR A 17 0.35 13.26 -8.90
N ARG A 18 -0.19 14.09 -8.02
CA ARG A 18 0.15 14.15 -6.59
C ARG A 18 -1.11 14.11 -5.75
N LEU A 19 -1.04 13.38 -4.65
CA LEU A 19 -2.06 13.34 -3.61
C LEU A 19 -1.45 13.74 -2.27
N ASP A 20 -1.97 14.81 -1.69
CA ASP A 20 -1.58 15.27 -0.36
C ASP A 20 -2.62 14.81 0.66
N ILE A 21 -2.17 14.09 1.68
CA ILE A 21 -3.03 13.57 2.75
C ILE A 21 -2.53 14.07 4.10
N THR A 22 -3.46 14.46 4.97
CA THR A 22 -3.18 14.72 6.38
C THR A 22 -3.76 13.56 7.20
N GLU A 23 -2.91 12.85 7.94
CA GLU A 23 -3.36 11.77 8.82
C GLU A 23 -4.17 12.34 9.99
N GLU A 24 -5.35 11.78 10.23
CA GLU A 24 -6.23 12.24 11.30
C GLU A 24 -5.63 12.07 12.70
N LYS A 25 -4.98 10.92 12.95
CA LYS A 25 -4.45 10.59 14.28
C LYS A 25 -3.22 11.39 14.66
N THR A 26 -2.32 11.64 13.70
CA THR A 26 -1.01 12.24 13.96
C THR A 26 -0.88 13.66 13.42
N GLN A 27 -1.84 14.13 12.64
CA GLN A 27 -1.79 15.39 11.90
C GLN A 27 -0.57 15.52 10.97
N LYS A 28 0.09 14.40 10.67
CA LYS A 28 1.20 14.38 9.73
C LYS A 28 0.70 14.55 8.31
N LYS A 29 1.36 15.43 7.59
CA LYS A 29 1.14 15.61 6.15
C LYS A 29 1.98 14.60 5.40
N ARG A 30 1.36 13.90 4.47
CA ARG A 30 2.03 12.96 3.57
C ARG A 30 1.70 13.31 2.14
N MET A 31 2.70 13.23 1.29
CA MET A 31 2.57 13.47 -0.14
C MET A 31 2.89 12.17 -0.89
N PHE A 32 2.00 11.80 -1.79
CA PHE A 32 2.16 10.61 -2.63
C PHE A 32 2.15 11.00 -4.09
N THR A 33 3.06 10.42 -4.86
CA THR A 33 2.94 10.41 -6.31
C THR A 33 1.94 9.35 -6.73
N VAL A 34 0.97 9.73 -7.53
CA VAL A 34 -0.02 8.80 -8.09
C VAL A 34 0.41 8.45 -9.51
N PRO A 35 0.76 7.20 -9.80
CA PRO A 35 1.08 6.78 -11.16
C PRO A 35 -0.06 7.08 -12.12
N GLN A 36 0.29 7.53 -13.33
CA GLN A 36 -0.71 7.88 -14.35
C GLN A 36 -1.75 6.77 -14.60
N PRO A 37 -1.38 5.48 -14.71
CA PRO A 37 -2.36 4.41 -14.89
C PRO A 37 -3.37 4.32 -13.74
N ILE A 38 -2.94 4.58 -12.49
CA ILE A 38 -3.83 4.57 -11.32
C ILE A 38 -4.81 5.74 -11.40
N TYR A 39 -4.33 6.94 -11.74
CA TYR A 39 -5.22 8.09 -11.92
C TYR A 39 -6.26 7.85 -13.02
N GLN A 40 -5.84 7.31 -14.16
CA GLN A 40 -6.75 6.99 -15.27
C GLN A 40 -7.79 5.94 -14.86
N TYR A 41 -7.38 4.91 -14.12
CA TYR A 41 -8.30 3.91 -13.58
C TYR A 41 -9.36 4.54 -12.67
N LEU A 42 -8.94 5.39 -11.73
CA LEU A 42 -9.87 6.08 -10.83
C LEU A 42 -10.82 7.01 -11.58
N ARG A 43 -10.32 7.71 -12.59
CA ARG A 43 -11.14 8.58 -13.43
C ARG A 43 -12.23 7.80 -14.17
N VAL A 44 -11.87 6.70 -14.81
CA VAL A 44 -12.83 5.82 -15.50
C VAL A 44 -13.82 5.23 -14.53
N TYR A 45 -13.34 4.76 -13.37
CA TYR A 45 -14.20 4.25 -12.30
C TYR A 45 -15.25 5.29 -11.87
N CYS A 46 -14.84 6.54 -11.66
CA CYS A 46 -15.76 7.60 -11.28
C CYS A 46 -16.79 7.89 -12.38
N ILE A 47 -16.39 7.88 -13.65
CA ILE A 47 -17.30 8.07 -14.78
C ILE A 47 -18.33 6.93 -14.83
N ASP A 48 -17.87 5.69 -14.73
CA ASP A 48 -18.73 4.50 -14.83
C ASP A 48 -19.73 4.39 -13.67
N HIS A 49 -19.43 4.97 -12.52
CA HIS A 49 -20.27 4.97 -11.32
C HIS A 49 -20.96 6.30 -11.04
N ASP A 50 -20.96 7.24 -11.99
CA ASP A 50 -21.57 8.57 -11.85
C ASP A 50 -21.07 9.34 -10.62
N ILE A 51 -19.80 9.21 -10.28
CA ILE A 51 -19.15 9.90 -9.16
C ILE A 51 -18.53 11.18 -9.68
N LYS A 52 -18.98 12.33 -9.15
CA LYS A 52 -18.42 13.63 -9.48
C LYS A 52 -17.06 13.84 -8.83
N THR A 53 -16.26 14.75 -9.36
CA THR A 53 -14.89 15.02 -8.86
C THR A 53 -14.83 15.48 -7.41
N ASP A 54 -15.88 16.12 -6.91
CA ASP A 54 -16.01 16.61 -5.53
C ASP A 54 -16.65 15.61 -4.57
N GLN A 55 -17.06 14.44 -5.07
CA GLN A 55 -17.67 13.38 -4.27
C GLN A 55 -16.64 12.35 -3.80
N ILE A 56 -16.91 11.74 -2.66
CA ILE A 56 -16.09 10.64 -2.14
C ILE A 56 -16.15 9.46 -3.12
N VAL A 57 -14.98 8.95 -3.52
CA VAL A 57 -14.87 7.86 -4.51
C VAL A 57 -15.41 6.55 -3.94
N PHE A 58 -15.11 6.26 -2.68
CA PHE A 58 -15.50 5.01 -2.01
C PHE A 58 -16.38 5.29 -0.79
N PRO A 59 -17.70 5.50 -0.98
CA PRO A 59 -18.62 5.84 0.11
C PRO A 59 -18.96 4.60 0.95
N ILE A 60 -17.97 4.02 1.58
CA ILE A 60 -18.06 2.81 2.38
C ILE A 60 -17.30 3.01 3.69
N THR A 61 -17.71 2.37 4.77
CA THR A 61 -17.02 2.45 6.04
C THR A 61 -15.92 1.40 6.16
N GLU A 62 -14.91 1.68 6.95
CA GLU A 62 -13.84 0.72 7.27
C GLU A 62 -14.39 -0.59 7.81
N ARG A 63 -15.37 -0.51 8.71
CA ARG A 63 -16.04 -1.69 9.27
C ARG A 63 -16.69 -2.57 8.20
N THR A 64 -17.33 -1.95 7.22
CA THR A 64 -17.96 -2.68 6.10
C THR A 64 -16.92 -3.37 5.23
N ILE A 65 -15.80 -2.72 4.95
CA ILE A 65 -14.67 -3.33 4.21
C ILE A 65 -14.13 -4.54 4.97
N GLN A 66 -13.88 -4.39 6.27
CA GLN A 66 -13.39 -5.48 7.11
C GLN A 66 -14.36 -6.66 7.12
N LYS A 67 -15.66 -6.40 7.18
CA LYS A 67 -16.71 -7.43 7.15
C LYS A 67 -16.72 -8.19 5.81
N TYR A 68 -16.66 -7.49 4.69
CA TYR A 68 -16.63 -8.12 3.38
C TYR A 68 -15.33 -8.91 3.16
N LEU A 69 -14.21 -8.36 3.58
CA LEU A 69 -12.93 -9.04 3.48
C LEU A 69 -12.93 -10.34 4.30
N ALA A 70 -13.41 -10.30 5.54
CA ALA A 70 -13.52 -11.48 6.39
C ALA A 70 -14.42 -12.57 5.76
N LYS A 71 -15.53 -12.17 5.14
CA LYS A 71 -16.42 -13.08 4.44
C LYS A 71 -15.72 -13.78 3.27
N VAL A 72 -15.09 -13.01 2.40
CA VAL A 72 -14.40 -13.54 1.20
C VAL A 72 -13.24 -14.44 1.59
N THR A 73 -12.40 -14.02 2.53
CA THR A 73 -11.24 -14.80 2.96
C THR A 73 -11.63 -16.08 3.69
N SER A 74 -12.74 -16.06 4.46
CA SER A 74 -13.30 -17.24 5.08
C SER A 74 -13.80 -18.25 4.04
N GLU A 75 -14.51 -17.79 3.03
CA GLU A 75 -14.99 -18.65 1.93
C GLU A 75 -13.84 -19.27 1.14
N LEU A 76 -12.73 -18.55 0.99
CA LEU A 76 -11.51 -19.02 0.31
C LEU A 76 -10.60 -19.86 1.21
N GLY A 77 -10.89 -19.98 2.49
CA GLY A 77 -10.07 -20.75 3.43
C GLY A 77 -8.78 -20.07 3.87
N TYR A 78 -8.66 -18.75 3.75
CA TYR A 78 -7.50 -17.99 4.18
C TYR A 78 -7.72 -17.40 5.58
N PRO A 79 -7.05 -17.91 6.62
CA PRO A 79 -7.16 -17.35 7.97
C PRO A 79 -6.30 -16.09 8.12
N ASN A 80 -6.72 -15.22 9.05
CA ASN A 80 -5.92 -14.07 9.51
C ASN A 80 -5.55 -13.05 8.42
N ILE A 81 -6.43 -12.85 7.43
CA ILE A 81 -6.26 -11.81 6.42
C ILE A 81 -7.06 -10.57 6.82
N GLY A 82 -6.36 -9.44 6.92
CA GLY A 82 -6.94 -8.13 7.15
C GLY A 82 -6.47 -7.11 6.12
N THR A 83 -6.89 -5.86 6.27
CA THR A 83 -6.51 -4.78 5.34
C THR A 83 -5.00 -4.54 5.31
N HIS A 84 -4.31 -4.71 6.44
CA HIS A 84 -2.84 -4.62 6.52
C HIS A 84 -2.10 -5.73 5.77
N SER A 85 -2.76 -6.85 5.50
CA SER A 85 -2.16 -7.95 4.72
C SER A 85 -1.82 -7.52 3.30
N PHE A 86 -2.66 -6.69 2.68
CA PHE A 86 -2.40 -6.12 1.35
C PHE A 86 -1.19 -5.18 1.37
N ARG A 87 -1.08 -4.37 2.42
CA ARG A 87 0.07 -3.47 2.57
C ARG A 87 1.38 -4.24 2.75
N LYS A 88 1.37 -5.32 3.54
CA LYS A 88 2.52 -6.21 3.72
C LYS A 88 2.90 -6.92 2.41
N PHE A 89 1.91 -7.41 1.69
CA PHE A 89 2.12 -8.03 0.39
C PHE A 89 2.78 -7.04 -0.59
N PHE A 90 2.22 -5.86 -0.71
CA PHE A 90 2.77 -4.80 -1.55
C PHE A 90 4.22 -4.47 -1.19
N ALA A 91 4.51 -4.30 0.10
CA ALA A 91 5.86 -4.01 0.59
C ALA A 91 6.84 -5.12 0.22
N THR A 92 6.44 -6.38 0.39
CA THR A 92 7.26 -7.54 0.06
C THR A 92 7.52 -7.64 -1.44
N GLU A 93 6.51 -7.44 -2.28
CA GLU A 93 6.65 -7.45 -3.73
C GLU A 93 7.61 -6.36 -4.22
N ILE A 94 7.46 -5.13 -3.71
CA ILE A 94 8.37 -4.03 -4.06
C ILE A 94 9.80 -4.36 -3.60
N TYR A 95 9.96 -4.92 -2.42
CA TYR A 95 11.27 -5.31 -1.89
C TYR A 95 11.96 -6.35 -2.78
N VAL A 96 11.26 -7.43 -3.09
CA VAL A 96 11.81 -8.51 -3.93
C VAL A 96 12.09 -8.04 -5.36
N ASN A 97 11.18 -7.29 -5.95
CA ASN A 97 11.29 -6.84 -7.34
C ASN A 97 12.30 -5.70 -7.55
N ASN A 98 12.82 -5.11 -6.48
CA ASN A 98 13.80 -4.01 -6.54
C ASN A 98 15.10 -4.36 -5.81
N ASN A 99 15.60 -5.56 -6.02
CA ASN A 99 16.89 -6.03 -5.51
C ASN A 99 17.02 -5.94 -3.99
N TYR A 100 15.95 -6.25 -3.27
CA TYR A 100 15.91 -6.23 -1.81
C TYR A 100 16.26 -4.88 -1.19
N ASN A 101 15.86 -3.79 -1.86
CA ASN A 101 16.12 -2.43 -1.42
C ASN A 101 15.13 -1.99 -0.34
N ILE A 102 15.51 -2.16 0.93
CA ILE A 102 14.68 -1.81 2.08
C ILE A 102 14.45 -0.30 2.19
N ILE A 103 15.39 0.53 1.77
CA ILE A 103 15.27 1.99 1.82
C ILE A 103 14.20 2.47 0.85
N LEU A 104 14.13 1.89 -0.34
CA LEU A 104 13.06 2.19 -1.30
C LEU A 104 11.68 1.89 -0.69
N VAL A 105 11.51 0.73 -0.06
CA VAL A 105 10.25 0.36 0.58
C VAL A 105 9.91 1.28 1.74
N GLN A 106 10.91 1.63 2.57
CA GLN A 106 10.74 2.60 3.64
C GLN A 106 10.20 3.94 3.13
N GLN A 107 10.77 4.45 2.07
CA GLN A 107 10.35 5.71 1.45
C GLN A 107 8.93 5.61 0.87
N LEU A 108 8.62 4.54 0.16
CA LEU A 108 7.28 4.32 -0.42
C LEU A 108 6.19 4.20 0.64
N LEU A 109 6.46 3.50 1.74
CA LEU A 109 5.54 3.37 2.86
C LEU A 109 5.59 4.55 3.83
N GLN A 110 6.55 5.45 3.63
CA GLN A 110 6.80 6.62 4.49
C GLN A 110 6.99 6.24 5.97
N HIS A 111 7.69 5.14 6.19
CA HIS A 111 8.07 4.71 7.54
C HIS A 111 9.22 5.58 8.09
N SER A 112 9.21 5.85 9.39
CA SER A 112 10.21 6.66 10.07
C SER A 112 11.59 5.98 10.16
N SER A 113 11.65 4.64 10.05
CA SER A 113 12.89 3.87 10.11
C SER A 113 12.80 2.59 9.29
N ALA A 114 13.96 2.06 8.88
CA ALA A 114 14.06 0.77 8.20
C ALA A 114 13.59 -0.39 9.10
N ALA A 115 13.76 -0.29 10.41
CA ALA A 115 13.29 -1.29 11.36
C ALA A 115 11.77 -1.49 11.32
N ILE A 116 11.00 -0.39 11.17
CA ILE A 116 9.56 -0.46 10.99
C ILE A 116 9.21 -1.17 9.68
N THR A 117 9.92 -0.87 8.60
CA THR A 117 9.73 -1.50 7.29
C THR A 117 10.03 -3.00 7.34
N GLN A 118 11.09 -3.40 8.02
CA GLN A 118 11.46 -4.82 8.18
C GLN A 118 10.38 -5.65 8.86
N ARG A 119 9.58 -5.07 9.74
CA ARG A 119 8.43 -5.75 10.37
C ARG A 119 7.33 -6.07 9.37
N TYR A 120 7.20 -5.29 8.29
CA TYR A 120 6.26 -5.55 7.20
C TYR A 120 6.77 -6.62 6.25
N ILE A 121 8.07 -6.68 6.04
CA ILE A 121 8.73 -7.63 5.16
C ILE A 121 9.16 -8.81 6.01
N GLY A 122 8.43 -9.92 5.90
CA GLY A 122 8.79 -11.15 6.60
C GLY A 122 10.05 -11.77 5.98
N ILE A 123 11.15 -11.77 6.74
CA ILE A 123 12.33 -12.59 6.40
C ILE A 123 12.18 -13.88 7.17
N SER A 124 12.07 -15.01 6.47
CA SER A 124 11.94 -16.32 7.10
C SER A 124 13.28 -16.79 7.66
N SER A 125 13.23 -17.65 8.68
CA SER A 125 14.44 -18.29 9.22
C SER A 125 15.20 -19.06 8.14
N LYS A 126 14.48 -19.65 7.19
CA LYS A 126 15.09 -20.36 6.06
C LYS A 126 15.87 -19.42 5.14
N GLU A 127 15.35 -18.23 4.85
CA GLU A 127 16.06 -17.23 4.05
C GLU A 127 17.35 -16.78 4.71
N LEU A 128 17.34 -16.61 6.03
CA LEU A 128 18.56 -16.29 6.79
C LEU A 128 19.57 -17.44 6.76
N GLU A 129 19.12 -18.67 6.92
CA GLU A 129 19.98 -19.87 6.82
C GLU A 129 20.59 -20.00 5.43
N ASP A 130 19.80 -19.83 4.38
CA ASP A 130 20.26 -19.89 2.98
C ASP A 130 21.31 -18.82 2.69
N ALA A 131 21.11 -17.60 3.18
CA ALA A 131 22.08 -16.52 3.04
C ALA A 131 23.39 -16.81 3.77
N LEU A 132 23.34 -17.37 4.98
CA LEU A 132 24.52 -17.77 5.73
C LEU A 132 25.26 -18.94 5.06
N ALA A 133 24.53 -19.94 4.56
CA ALA A 133 25.11 -21.06 3.85
C ALA A 133 25.84 -20.62 2.59
N GLY A 134 25.26 -19.70 1.80
CA GLY A 134 25.90 -19.13 0.62
C GLY A 134 27.17 -18.35 0.94
N HIS A 135 27.25 -17.73 2.13
CA HIS A 135 28.45 -17.03 2.57
C HIS A 135 29.58 -18.00 3.00
N ILE A 136 29.21 -19.11 3.65
CA ILE A 136 30.16 -20.14 4.12
C ILE A 136 30.80 -20.87 2.94
N ASP A 137 30.12 -21.06 1.84
CA ASP A 137 30.64 -21.70 0.63
C ASP A 137 31.84 -20.95 0.02
N LEU A 138 32.13 -19.75 0.48
CA LEU A 138 33.32 -18.99 0.10
C LEU A 138 34.59 -19.41 0.84
N LEU A 139 34.46 -20.24 1.83
CA LEU A 139 35.57 -20.76 2.63
C LEU A 139 36.05 -22.11 2.08
#